data_87a609c1f4f301e0a427685a80e250a3
#
_entry.id   87a609c1f4f301e0a427685a80e250a3
#
_cell.length_a   1.000
_cell.length_b   1.000
_cell.length_c   1.000
_cell.angle_alpha   90.00
_cell.angle_beta   90.00
_cell.angle_gamma   90.00
#
_symmetry.space_group_name_H-M   'P 1'
#
loop_
_entity.id
_entity.type
_entity.pdbx_description
1 polymer ?
#
loop_
_entity_poly.entity_id
_entity_poly.type
_entity_poly.pdbx_seq_one_letter_code
_entity_poly.pdbx_strand_id
1 'polypeptide(L)'
;MSHVLMRGTGGRVCLPDPATTMIDRADGGQLVLYPPRRVWDRTALTRDDLVAWHLLIASTARAMLDTLPQLAGGCLNYWDAGNWALNPAAEPAGPKDPRTARVLHQHLCGRSPHSSDGAWQWGESPFFPAYVDRFAWSAGKAPFTAAESVAIVERTVTVLREAYGEPAAQDITSAACGACGYPAPLDDLDPATTRCPACQALALG
;
A
#
# COMPACT_ATOMS: atom_id res chain seq x y z
N MET A 1 5.27 9.88 2.47
CA MET A 1 4.04 9.78 1.64
C MET A 1 4.00 8.41 0.98
N SER A 2 2.81 7.78 0.89
CA SER A 2 2.66 6.52 0.16
C SER A 2 2.86 6.73 -1.35
N HIS A 3 3.56 5.81 -2.01
CA HIS A 3 3.82 5.87 -3.46
C HIS A 3 2.73 5.16 -4.24
N VAL A 4 2.13 5.85 -5.20
CA VAL A 4 1.09 5.28 -6.06
C VAL A 4 1.72 4.35 -7.09
N LEU A 5 1.29 3.09 -7.11
CA LEU A 5 1.72 2.08 -8.08
C LEU A 5 0.79 2.02 -9.28
N MET A 6 -0.52 2.12 -9.04
CA MET A 6 -1.52 2.15 -10.11
C MET A 6 -2.76 2.95 -9.70
N ARG A 7 -3.47 3.48 -10.69
CA ARG A 7 -4.79 4.11 -10.56
C ARG A 7 -5.76 3.42 -11.52
N GLY A 8 -7.02 3.35 -11.12
CA GLY A 8 -8.10 2.80 -11.94
C GLY A 8 -9.47 3.21 -11.42
N THR A 9 -10.52 2.69 -12.04
CA THR A 9 -11.91 2.96 -11.65
C THR A 9 -12.19 2.56 -10.20
N GLY A 10 -11.54 1.51 -9.69
CA GLY A 10 -11.63 1.06 -8.30
C GLY A 10 -10.82 1.87 -7.30
N GLY A 11 -10.06 2.88 -7.72
CA GLY A 11 -9.22 3.68 -6.83
C GLY A 11 -7.74 3.58 -7.13
N ARG A 12 -6.89 3.49 -6.11
CA ARG A 12 -5.44 3.42 -6.28
C ARG A 12 -4.79 2.39 -5.36
N VAL A 13 -3.75 1.74 -5.87
CA VAL A 13 -2.85 0.85 -5.13
C VAL A 13 -1.56 1.62 -4.84
N CYS A 14 -1.13 1.58 -3.58
CA CYS A 14 0.05 2.31 -3.13
C CYS A 14 0.99 1.42 -2.33
N LEU A 15 2.29 1.68 -2.43
CA LEU A 15 3.23 1.28 -1.39
C LEU A 15 3.07 2.17 -0.15
N PRO A 16 3.24 1.65 1.06
CA PRO A 16 3.36 2.48 2.24
C PRO A 16 4.61 3.36 2.16
N ASP A 17 4.60 4.45 2.91
CA ASP A 17 5.82 5.22 3.17
C ASP A 17 6.83 4.30 3.88
N PRO A 18 8.10 4.24 3.45
CA PRO A 18 9.12 3.42 4.11
C PRO A 18 9.22 3.68 5.62
N ALA A 19 9.04 4.94 6.05
CA ALA A 19 9.07 5.32 7.46
C ALA A 19 7.88 4.79 8.27
N THR A 20 6.86 4.24 7.62
CA THR A 20 5.66 3.68 8.25
C THR A 20 5.29 2.29 7.70
N THR A 21 6.24 1.61 7.09
CA THR A 21 6.08 0.22 6.65
C THR A 21 5.94 -0.68 7.87
N MET A 22 4.80 -1.36 8.00
CA MET A 22 4.50 -2.16 9.19
C MET A 22 4.99 -3.61 9.09
N ILE A 23 5.09 -4.13 7.86
CA ILE A 23 5.44 -5.52 7.58
C ILE A 23 6.58 -5.54 6.58
N ASP A 24 7.67 -6.21 6.93
CA ASP A 24 8.77 -6.41 5.99
C ASP A 24 8.30 -7.22 4.77
N ARG A 25 8.83 -6.90 3.60
CA ARG A 25 8.50 -7.63 2.37
C ARG A 25 8.81 -9.12 2.47
N ALA A 26 9.86 -9.50 3.20
CA ALA A 26 10.23 -10.91 3.39
C ALA A 26 9.21 -11.68 4.24
N ASP A 27 8.53 -11.00 5.16
CA ASP A 27 7.48 -11.58 6.02
C ASP A 27 6.08 -11.53 5.38
N GLY A 28 5.99 -11.08 4.13
CA GLY A 28 4.76 -11.01 3.35
C GLY A 28 4.44 -9.61 2.81
N GLY A 29 5.01 -8.57 3.40
CA GLY A 29 4.87 -7.19 2.95
C GLY A 29 3.46 -6.62 3.06
N GLN A 30 3.30 -5.39 2.57
CA GLN A 30 2.02 -4.71 2.65
C GLN A 30 1.81 -3.74 1.47
N LEU A 31 0.54 -3.58 1.07
CA LEU A 31 0.06 -2.52 0.18
C LEU A 31 -1.05 -1.74 0.87
N VAL A 32 -1.29 -0.52 0.37
CA VAL A 32 -2.36 0.36 0.84
C VAL A 32 -3.27 0.69 -0.33
N LEU A 33 -4.56 0.40 -0.21
CA LEU A 33 -5.54 0.64 -1.26
C LEU A 33 -6.53 1.70 -0.83
N TYR A 34 -6.64 2.75 -1.63
CA TYR A 34 -7.61 3.82 -1.42
C TYR A 34 -8.77 3.67 -2.40
N PRO A 35 -10.00 3.98 -1.96
CA PRO A 35 -11.16 3.98 -2.85
C PRO A 35 -11.06 5.09 -3.93
N PRO A 36 -11.95 5.08 -4.93
CA PRO A 36 -11.92 6.05 -6.03
C PRO A 36 -12.16 7.50 -5.56
N ARG A 37 -12.86 7.67 -4.44
CA ARG A 37 -13.10 8.98 -3.83
C ARG A 37 -12.54 9.07 -2.43
N ARG A 38 -12.06 10.25 -2.04
CA ARG A 38 -11.64 10.51 -0.67
C ARG A 38 -12.87 10.58 0.23
N VAL A 39 -13.01 9.62 1.12
CA VAL A 39 -14.05 9.56 2.15
C VAL A 39 -13.43 9.21 3.49
N TRP A 40 -14.14 9.49 4.58
CA TRP A 40 -13.67 9.22 5.94
C TRP A 40 -13.95 7.78 6.38
N ASP A 41 -14.98 7.14 5.80
CA ASP A 41 -15.44 5.79 6.15
C ASP A 41 -16.09 5.13 4.93
N ARG A 42 -16.15 3.78 4.91
CA ARG A 42 -16.73 3.04 3.80
C ARG A 42 -18.25 3.26 3.68
N THR A 43 -18.92 3.63 4.75
CA THR A 43 -20.35 4.00 4.75
C THR A 43 -20.66 5.26 3.94
N ALA A 44 -19.65 6.06 3.61
CA ALA A 44 -19.77 7.24 2.76
C ALA A 44 -19.51 6.96 1.27
N LEU A 45 -19.23 5.72 0.89
CA LEU A 45 -19.09 5.30 -0.51
C LEU A 45 -20.44 4.97 -1.12
N THR A 46 -20.58 5.20 -2.42
CA THR A 46 -21.72 4.70 -3.20
C THR A 46 -21.59 3.18 -3.41
N ARG A 47 -22.66 2.54 -3.85
CA ARG A 47 -22.63 1.12 -4.22
C ARG A 47 -21.57 0.84 -5.30
N ASP A 48 -21.51 1.66 -6.31
CA ASP A 48 -20.60 1.46 -7.44
C ASP A 48 -19.14 1.67 -7.03
N ASP A 49 -18.85 2.68 -6.20
CA ASP A 49 -17.52 2.85 -5.60
C ASP A 49 -17.12 1.65 -4.75
N LEU A 50 -18.05 1.10 -3.94
CA LEU A 50 -17.78 -0.08 -3.11
C LEU A 50 -17.46 -1.30 -3.97
N VAL A 51 -18.25 -1.56 -5.02
CA VAL A 51 -18.02 -2.69 -5.92
C VAL A 51 -16.68 -2.56 -6.62
N ALA A 52 -16.42 -1.42 -7.26
CA ALA A 52 -15.18 -1.19 -7.99
C ALA A 52 -13.94 -1.29 -7.08
N TRP A 53 -14.02 -0.72 -5.86
CA TRP A 53 -12.93 -0.81 -4.89
C TRP A 53 -12.68 -2.23 -4.41
N HIS A 54 -13.73 -3.02 -4.13
CA HIS A 54 -13.57 -4.41 -3.69
C HIS A 54 -13.02 -5.31 -4.80
N LEU A 55 -13.37 -5.07 -6.07
CA LEU A 55 -12.77 -5.75 -7.20
C LEU A 55 -11.26 -5.43 -7.31
N LEU A 56 -10.88 -4.17 -7.12
CA LEU A 56 -9.47 -3.77 -7.06
C LEU A 56 -8.73 -4.45 -5.89
N ILE A 57 -9.34 -4.47 -4.69
CA ILE A 57 -8.77 -5.14 -3.51
C ILE A 57 -8.56 -6.64 -3.79
N ALA A 58 -9.58 -7.33 -4.26
CA ALA A 58 -9.53 -8.77 -4.54
C ALA A 58 -8.49 -9.11 -5.63
N SER A 59 -8.42 -8.28 -6.68
CA SER A 59 -7.46 -8.46 -7.77
C SER A 59 -6.02 -8.24 -7.31
N THR A 60 -5.78 -7.20 -6.51
CA THR A 60 -4.46 -6.92 -5.96
C THR A 60 -4.04 -8.00 -4.96
N ALA A 61 -4.96 -8.45 -4.13
CA ALA A 61 -4.73 -9.55 -3.19
C ALA A 61 -4.32 -10.84 -3.93
N ARG A 62 -5.05 -11.19 -4.99
CA ARG A 62 -4.73 -12.33 -5.84
C ARG A 62 -3.37 -12.16 -6.51
N ALA A 63 -3.07 -10.97 -7.00
CA ALA A 63 -1.78 -10.66 -7.62
C ALA A 63 -0.61 -10.87 -6.64
N MET A 64 -0.73 -10.41 -5.41
CA MET A 64 0.29 -10.65 -4.37
C MET A 64 0.54 -12.14 -4.16
N LEU A 65 -0.52 -12.94 -4.04
CA LEU A 65 -0.40 -14.40 -3.85
C LEU A 65 0.19 -15.13 -5.06
N ASP A 66 -0.11 -14.64 -6.27
CA ASP A 66 0.34 -15.27 -7.52
C ASP A 66 1.80 -14.91 -7.86
N THR A 67 2.32 -13.75 -7.41
CA THR A 67 3.60 -13.20 -7.88
C THR A 67 4.71 -13.17 -6.83
N LEU A 68 4.37 -13.24 -5.54
CA LEU A 68 5.34 -13.09 -4.45
C LEU A 68 5.75 -14.46 -3.89
N PRO A 69 7.01 -14.90 -4.11
CA PRO A 69 7.47 -16.21 -3.62
C PRO A 69 7.35 -16.37 -2.11
N GLN A 70 7.56 -15.29 -1.34
CA GLN A 70 7.44 -15.30 0.11
C GLN A 70 6.00 -15.54 0.60
N LEU A 71 5.00 -15.42 -0.27
CA LEU A 71 3.60 -15.75 0.01
C LEU A 71 3.18 -17.13 -0.50
N ALA A 72 4.10 -17.94 -0.98
CA ALA A 72 3.79 -19.33 -1.38
C ALA A 72 3.24 -20.11 -0.17
N GLY A 73 2.03 -20.64 -0.29
CA GLY A 73 1.32 -21.30 0.81
C GLY A 73 0.78 -20.34 1.88
N GLY A 74 0.93 -19.05 1.68
CA GLY A 74 0.47 -18.00 2.59
C GLY A 74 -0.95 -17.52 2.32
N CYS A 75 -1.32 -16.44 2.99
CA CYS A 75 -2.60 -15.76 2.82
C CYS A 75 -2.46 -14.25 3.02
N LEU A 76 -3.58 -13.53 3.00
CA LEU A 76 -3.62 -12.10 3.28
C LEU A 76 -4.55 -11.78 4.44
N ASN A 77 -4.16 -10.81 5.26
CA ASN A 77 -5.05 -10.09 6.15
C ASN A 77 -5.46 -8.77 5.51
N TYR A 78 -6.73 -8.44 5.71
CA TYR A 78 -7.35 -7.20 5.22
C TYR A 78 -7.66 -6.33 6.44
N TRP A 79 -7.07 -5.15 6.49
CA TRP A 79 -7.24 -4.28 7.63
C TRP A 79 -7.61 -2.87 7.22
N ASP A 80 -8.79 -2.42 7.65
CA ASP A 80 -9.21 -1.03 7.50
C ASP A 80 -8.54 -0.19 8.58
N ALA A 81 -7.63 0.67 8.15
CA ALA A 81 -6.91 1.55 9.04
C ALA A 81 -7.43 2.99 8.97
N GLY A 82 -6.78 3.87 9.69
CA GLY A 82 -7.09 5.30 9.75
C GLY A 82 -7.18 5.84 11.18
N ASN A 83 -7.10 4.96 12.19
CA ASN A 83 -7.18 5.39 13.60
C ASN A 83 -5.97 6.23 14.04
N TRP A 84 -4.81 6.03 13.42
CA TRP A 84 -3.65 6.87 13.73
C TRP A 84 -3.88 8.35 13.40
N ALA A 85 -4.71 8.65 12.41
CA ALA A 85 -5.10 10.03 12.13
C ALA A 85 -5.92 10.68 13.26
N LEU A 86 -6.54 9.86 14.12
CA LEU A 86 -7.32 10.33 15.27
C LEU A 86 -6.47 10.47 16.56
N ASN A 87 -5.21 10.03 16.53
CA ASN A 87 -4.34 10.17 17.68
C ASN A 87 -4.14 11.66 18.00
N PRO A 88 -4.29 12.10 19.28
CA PRO A 88 -4.11 13.51 19.64
C PRO A 88 -2.72 14.08 19.31
N ALA A 89 -1.70 13.22 19.26
CA ALA A 89 -0.34 13.60 18.88
C ALA A 89 -0.09 13.61 17.35
N ALA A 90 -1.06 13.18 16.53
CA ALA A 90 -0.94 13.31 15.06
C ALA A 90 -1.13 14.78 14.66
N GLU A 91 -0.46 15.21 13.59
CA GLU A 91 -0.60 16.58 13.10
C GLU A 91 -1.93 16.79 12.30
N PRO A 92 -2.60 17.92 12.49
CA PRO A 92 -2.39 18.92 13.56
C PRO A 92 -2.73 18.34 14.95
N ALA A 93 -1.95 18.69 15.99
CA ALA A 93 -2.15 18.15 17.34
C ALA A 93 -3.52 18.55 17.93
N GLY A 94 -4.06 17.70 18.81
CA GLY A 94 -5.32 17.95 19.52
C GLY A 94 -6.46 17.03 19.14
N PRO A 95 -7.67 17.30 19.67
CA PRO A 95 -8.87 16.53 19.38
C PRO A 95 -9.21 16.52 17.89
N LYS A 96 -9.70 15.40 17.38
CA LYS A 96 -9.99 15.19 15.96
C LYS A 96 -11.44 14.77 15.74
N ASP A 97 -12.07 15.36 14.73
CA ASP A 97 -13.31 14.82 14.18
C ASP A 97 -12.99 13.72 13.15
N PRO A 98 -13.49 12.48 13.32
CA PRO A 98 -13.25 11.39 12.38
C PRO A 98 -13.63 11.71 10.94
N ARG A 99 -14.67 12.50 10.73
CA ARG A 99 -15.16 12.84 9.37
C ARG A 99 -14.20 13.72 8.59
N THR A 100 -13.37 14.48 9.27
CA THR A 100 -12.40 15.38 8.66
C THR A 100 -10.97 14.85 8.71
N ALA A 101 -10.61 14.15 9.79
CA ALA A 101 -9.24 13.67 10.00
C ALA A 101 -8.95 12.34 9.31
N ARG A 102 -9.93 11.41 9.28
CA ARG A 102 -9.71 10.09 8.67
C ARG A 102 -9.78 10.17 7.13
N VAL A 103 -8.96 9.33 6.52
CA VAL A 103 -9.08 8.97 5.10
C VAL A 103 -9.19 7.47 5.03
N LEU A 104 -10.31 6.98 4.48
CA LEU A 104 -10.53 5.55 4.29
C LEU A 104 -9.44 4.95 3.39
N HIS A 105 -8.83 3.88 3.86
CA HIS A 105 -7.93 3.03 3.09
C HIS A 105 -7.89 1.64 3.70
N GLN A 106 -7.54 0.66 2.90
CA GLN A 106 -7.37 -0.72 3.33
C GLN A 106 -5.92 -1.15 3.16
N HIS A 107 -5.36 -1.75 4.19
CA HIS A 107 -4.10 -2.46 4.09
C HIS A 107 -4.34 -3.88 3.62
N LEU A 108 -3.59 -4.32 2.61
CA LEU A 108 -3.38 -5.71 2.27
C LEU A 108 -2.06 -6.14 2.90
N CYS A 109 -2.14 -7.04 3.84
CA CYS A 109 -1.03 -7.48 4.65
C CYS A 109 -0.72 -8.94 4.34
N GLY A 110 0.39 -9.22 3.68
CA GLY A 110 0.81 -10.59 3.37
C GLY A 110 1.13 -11.37 4.65
N ARG A 111 0.75 -12.62 4.71
CA ARG A 111 1.04 -13.57 5.79
C ARG A 111 1.90 -14.70 5.23
N SER A 112 3.20 -14.62 5.44
CA SER A 112 4.13 -15.67 5.04
C SER A 112 4.12 -16.80 6.07
N PRO A 113 4.02 -18.08 5.66
CA PRO A 113 4.21 -19.20 6.58
C PRO A 113 5.65 -19.31 7.11
N HIS A 114 6.57 -18.55 6.53
CA HIS A 114 7.99 -18.50 6.89
C HIS A 114 8.41 -17.18 7.55
N SER A 115 7.43 -16.38 8.02
CA SER A 115 7.73 -15.11 8.68
C SER A 115 8.65 -15.30 9.88
N SER A 116 9.69 -14.47 9.94
CA SER A 116 10.63 -14.40 11.06
C SER A 116 10.29 -13.32 12.08
N ASP A 117 9.36 -12.41 11.76
CA ASP A 117 8.89 -11.37 12.67
C ASP A 117 7.97 -11.95 13.75
N GLY A 118 8.41 -11.89 15.02
CA GLY A 118 7.64 -12.39 16.16
C GLY A 118 6.26 -11.74 16.34
N ALA A 119 6.06 -10.53 15.81
CA ALA A 119 4.78 -9.84 15.82
C ALA A 119 3.87 -10.24 14.65
N TRP A 120 4.40 -11.03 13.69
CA TRP A 120 3.73 -11.39 12.44
C TRP A 120 3.76 -12.90 12.18
N GLN A 121 3.83 -13.72 13.25
CA GLN A 121 3.95 -15.17 13.16
C GLN A 121 2.75 -15.82 12.48
N TRP A 122 3.04 -16.87 11.70
CA TRP A 122 2.03 -17.70 11.08
C TRP A 122 1.13 -18.38 12.10
N GLY A 123 -0.18 -18.32 11.89
CA GLY A 123 -1.18 -18.93 12.78
C GLY A 123 -1.54 -18.09 14.01
N GLU A 124 -0.81 -17.00 14.27
CA GLU A 124 -1.07 -16.13 15.42
C GLU A 124 -1.75 -14.83 15.01
N SER A 125 -2.40 -14.18 15.97
CA SER A 125 -2.95 -12.84 15.76
C SER A 125 -1.82 -11.85 15.54
N PRO A 126 -1.91 -10.96 14.51
CA PRO A 126 -0.88 -9.97 14.29
C PRO A 126 -0.88 -8.91 15.40
N PHE A 127 0.31 -8.44 15.75
CA PHE A 127 0.50 -7.30 16.62
C PHE A 127 0.86 -6.07 15.79
N PHE A 128 0.28 -4.92 16.12
CA PHE A 128 0.59 -3.64 15.52
C PHE A 128 1.03 -2.64 16.60
N PRO A 129 1.99 -1.74 16.29
CA PRO A 129 2.52 -0.80 17.26
C PRO A 129 1.52 0.29 17.63
N ALA A 130 1.71 0.92 18.78
CA ALA A 130 1.08 2.19 19.10
C ALA A 130 1.53 3.30 18.13
N TYR A 131 0.73 4.35 17.98
CA TYR A 131 1.04 5.47 17.10
C TYR A 131 2.43 6.07 17.36
N VAL A 132 2.81 6.19 18.63
CA VAL A 132 4.10 6.78 19.04
C VAL A 132 5.30 5.94 18.62
N ASP A 133 5.13 4.62 18.53
CA ASP A 133 6.19 3.66 18.23
C ASP A 133 6.33 3.35 16.74
N ARG A 134 5.47 3.91 15.88
CA ARG A 134 5.37 3.55 14.46
C ARG A 134 6.68 3.67 13.68
N PHE A 135 7.48 4.68 13.96
CA PHE A 135 8.76 4.88 13.27
C PHE A 135 9.84 3.89 13.74
N ALA A 136 9.91 3.64 15.06
CA ALA A 136 10.81 2.63 15.60
C ALA A 136 10.41 1.22 15.11
N TRP A 137 9.11 0.96 15.00
CA TRP A 137 8.56 -0.29 14.45
C TRP A 137 8.96 -0.51 13.00
N SER A 138 8.91 0.54 12.18
CA SER A 138 9.23 0.47 10.75
C SER A 138 10.73 0.44 10.48
N ALA A 139 11.56 0.76 11.47
CA ALA A 139 13.00 0.78 11.32
C ALA A 139 13.52 -0.62 10.92
N GLY A 140 14.21 -0.70 9.79
CA GLY A 140 14.75 -1.96 9.25
C GLY A 140 13.75 -2.79 8.43
N LYS A 141 12.48 -2.39 8.32
CA LYS A 141 11.51 -3.05 7.44
C LYS A 141 11.57 -2.46 6.04
N ALA A 142 11.62 -3.32 5.04
CA ALA A 142 11.65 -2.91 3.63
C ALA A 142 10.27 -3.07 2.97
N PRO A 143 9.77 -2.08 2.21
CA PRO A 143 8.63 -2.25 1.32
C PRO A 143 9.00 -3.15 0.14
N PHE A 144 8.00 -3.52 -0.68
CA PHE A 144 8.26 -4.26 -1.92
C PHE A 144 9.24 -3.51 -2.83
N THR A 145 10.07 -4.27 -3.50
CA THR A 145 10.99 -3.75 -4.53
C THR A 145 10.23 -3.24 -5.76
N ALA A 146 10.91 -2.51 -6.63
CA ALA A 146 10.36 -2.09 -7.90
C ALA A 146 9.88 -3.29 -8.76
N ALA A 147 10.68 -4.36 -8.82
CA ALA A 147 10.32 -5.55 -9.58
C ALA A 147 9.08 -6.25 -9.03
N GLU A 148 8.99 -6.44 -7.71
CA GLU A 148 7.80 -6.99 -7.06
C GLU A 148 6.57 -6.13 -7.30
N SER A 149 6.71 -4.80 -7.21
CA SER A 149 5.63 -3.85 -7.43
C SER A 149 5.10 -3.89 -8.86
N VAL A 150 5.98 -3.96 -9.86
CA VAL A 150 5.61 -4.10 -11.27
C VAL A 150 4.86 -5.41 -11.49
N ALA A 151 5.39 -6.53 -11.00
CA ALA A 151 4.75 -7.84 -11.14
C ALA A 151 3.34 -7.86 -10.52
N ILE A 152 3.18 -7.27 -9.32
CA ILE A 152 1.87 -7.15 -8.67
C ILE A 152 0.90 -6.33 -9.53
N VAL A 153 1.33 -5.17 -10.05
CA VAL A 153 0.47 -4.28 -10.85
C VAL A 153 0.04 -4.99 -12.14
N GLU A 154 0.96 -5.56 -12.90
CA GLU A 154 0.65 -6.28 -14.13
C GLU A 154 -0.33 -7.44 -13.89
N ARG A 155 -0.11 -8.19 -12.82
CA ARG A 155 -1.01 -9.29 -12.47
C ARG A 155 -2.36 -8.78 -11.97
N THR A 156 -2.42 -7.67 -11.23
CA THR A 156 -3.67 -7.02 -10.81
C THR A 156 -4.52 -6.63 -12.03
N VAL A 157 -3.91 -5.98 -13.02
CA VAL A 157 -4.56 -5.60 -14.28
C VAL A 157 -5.11 -6.84 -15.00
N THR A 158 -4.32 -7.89 -15.07
CA THR A 158 -4.74 -9.16 -15.68
C THR A 158 -5.94 -9.77 -14.98
N VAL A 159 -5.93 -9.83 -13.65
CA VAL A 159 -7.04 -10.38 -12.85
C VAL A 159 -8.30 -9.53 -12.99
N LEU A 160 -8.20 -8.20 -12.94
CA LEU A 160 -9.34 -7.29 -13.15
C LEU A 160 -10.04 -7.59 -14.48
N ARG A 161 -9.26 -7.71 -15.55
CA ARG A 161 -9.80 -7.97 -16.88
C ARG A 161 -10.37 -9.39 -17.04
N GLU A 162 -9.62 -10.41 -16.65
CA GLU A 162 -9.95 -11.80 -16.95
C GLU A 162 -11.00 -12.40 -16.00
N ALA A 163 -10.94 -12.04 -14.70
CA ALA A 163 -11.84 -12.61 -13.71
C ALA A 163 -13.11 -11.77 -13.51
N TYR A 164 -13.02 -10.45 -13.74
CA TYR A 164 -14.13 -9.55 -13.42
C TYR A 164 -14.66 -8.73 -14.61
N GLY A 165 -14.01 -8.83 -15.79
CA GLY A 165 -14.44 -8.08 -16.98
C GLY A 165 -14.26 -6.55 -16.86
N GLU A 166 -13.51 -6.11 -15.85
CA GLU A 166 -13.28 -4.69 -15.64
C GLU A 166 -12.25 -4.17 -16.63
N PRO A 167 -12.52 -3.02 -17.28
CA PRO A 167 -11.51 -2.38 -18.10
C PRO A 167 -10.36 -1.97 -17.16
N ALA A 168 -9.20 -2.54 -17.40
CA ALA A 168 -8.01 -2.08 -16.74
C ALA A 168 -7.73 -0.65 -17.21
N ALA A 169 -8.06 0.34 -16.41
CA ALA A 169 -7.54 1.67 -16.61
C ALA A 169 -6.03 1.59 -16.43
N GLN A 170 -5.31 1.62 -17.53
CA GLN A 170 -3.87 1.55 -17.57
C GLN A 170 -3.31 2.97 -17.39
N ASP A 171 -3.20 3.39 -16.16
CA ASP A 171 -2.14 4.34 -15.82
C ASP A 171 -1.18 3.60 -14.88
N ILE A 172 -0.31 2.77 -15.46
CA ILE A 172 0.94 2.39 -14.82
C ILE A 172 1.77 3.67 -14.80
N THR A 173 1.55 4.48 -13.78
CA THR A 173 2.13 5.82 -13.65
C THR A 173 3.37 5.80 -12.76
N SER A 174 3.97 4.63 -12.55
CA SER A 174 5.19 4.51 -11.75
C SER A 174 6.34 3.93 -12.54
N ALA A 175 7.53 4.48 -12.31
CA ALA A 175 8.80 3.89 -12.76
C ALA A 175 9.73 3.76 -11.55
N ALA A 176 10.74 2.88 -11.67
CA ALA A 176 11.76 2.77 -10.65
C ALA A 176 12.62 4.04 -10.62
N CYS A 177 12.82 4.60 -9.43
CA CYS A 177 13.78 5.69 -9.23
C CYS A 177 15.18 5.22 -9.62
N GLY A 178 15.86 5.95 -10.51
CA GLY A 178 17.21 5.61 -10.98
C GLY A 178 18.28 5.59 -9.88
N ALA A 179 18.02 6.21 -8.72
CA ALA A 179 18.98 6.25 -7.62
C ALA A 179 18.75 5.16 -6.55
N CYS A 180 17.48 4.90 -6.15
CA CYS A 180 17.18 3.95 -5.06
C CYS A 180 16.36 2.74 -5.52
N GLY A 181 15.96 2.66 -6.79
CA GLY A 181 15.13 1.60 -7.32
C GLY A 181 13.67 1.61 -6.81
N TYR A 182 13.30 2.59 -5.97
CA TYR A 182 11.97 2.66 -5.39
C TYR A 182 10.96 3.11 -6.43
N PRO A 183 9.80 2.43 -6.56
CA PRO A 183 8.78 2.87 -7.51
C PRO A 183 8.21 4.21 -7.08
N ALA A 184 8.25 5.18 -7.99
CA ALA A 184 7.66 6.49 -7.80
C ALA A 184 6.72 6.82 -8.97
N PRO A 185 5.66 7.62 -8.76
CA PRO A 185 4.86 8.14 -9.86
C PRO A 185 5.73 8.78 -10.93
N LEU A 186 5.42 8.55 -12.21
CA LEU A 186 6.20 9.16 -13.31
C LEU A 186 6.25 10.69 -13.19
N ASP A 187 5.14 11.30 -12.76
CA ASP A 187 5.04 12.74 -12.58
C ASP A 187 5.91 13.27 -11.41
N ASP A 188 6.31 12.38 -10.48
CA ASP A 188 7.16 12.73 -9.35
C ASP A 188 8.65 12.49 -9.64
N LEU A 189 8.97 11.82 -10.75
CA LEU A 189 10.35 11.60 -11.16
C LEU A 189 10.88 12.83 -11.89
N ASP A 190 12.08 13.25 -11.52
CA ASP A 190 12.83 14.25 -12.30
C ASP A 190 13.12 13.71 -13.71
N PRO A 191 12.65 14.36 -14.78
CA PRO A 191 12.77 13.85 -16.13
C PRO A 191 14.23 13.74 -16.61
N ALA A 192 15.16 14.50 -16.00
CA ALA A 192 16.57 14.47 -16.37
C ALA A 192 17.37 13.40 -15.62
N THR A 193 16.99 13.11 -14.36
CA THR A 193 17.74 12.20 -13.48
C THR A 193 16.99 10.91 -13.12
N THR A 194 15.71 10.83 -13.45
CA THR A 194 14.78 9.75 -13.02
C THR A 194 14.76 9.51 -11.52
N ARG A 195 15.09 10.52 -10.70
CA ARG A 195 15.13 10.44 -9.24
C ARG A 195 13.79 10.82 -8.64
N CYS A 196 13.38 10.07 -7.62
CA CYS A 196 12.22 10.42 -6.81
C CYS A 196 12.51 11.64 -5.90
N PRO A 197 11.50 12.34 -5.38
CA PRO A 197 11.68 13.53 -4.54
C PRO A 197 12.62 13.32 -3.34
N ALA A 198 12.56 12.14 -2.71
CA ALA A 198 13.45 11.81 -1.60
C ALA A 198 14.93 11.76 -2.02
N CYS A 199 15.23 11.17 -3.18
CA CYS A 199 16.59 11.11 -3.71
C CYS A 199 17.06 12.42 -4.31
N GLN A 200 16.16 13.27 -4.78
CA GLN A 200 16.47 14.64 -5.20
C GLN A 200 16.91 15.48 -3.99
N ALA A 201 16.15 15.43 -2.90
CA ALA A 201 16.46 16.15 -1.67
C ALA A 201 17.83 15.76 -1.07
N LEU A 202 18.21 14.48 -1.13
CA LEU A 202 19.51 13.99 -0.67
C LEU A 202 20.69 14.41 -1.55
N ALA A 203 20.44 14.77 -2.81
CA ALA A 203 21.47 15.20 -3.75
C ALA A 203 21.77 16.71 -3.69
N LEU A 204 20.91 17.49 -3.02
CA LEU A 204 21.02 18.94 -2.90
C LEU A 204 21.56 19.38 -1.53
N GLY A 205 21.79 18.47 -0.60
CA GLY A 205 22.40 18.66 0.72
C GLY A 205 23.81 18.09 0.80
#